data_17b137a7d5bd2ce0cdc569ad17bebd30
#
_entry.id   17b137a7d5bd2ce0cdc569ad17bebd30
#
_cell.length_a   1.000
_cell.length_b   1.000
_cell.length_c   1.000
_cell.angle_alpha   90.00
_cell.angle_beta   90.00
_cell.angle_gamma   90.00
#
_symmetry.space_group_name_H-M   'P 1'
#
loop_
_entity.id
_entity.type
_entity.pdbx_description
1 polymer ?
#
loop_
_entity_poly.entity_id
_entity_poly.type
_entity_poly.pdbx_seq_one_letter_code
_entity_poly.pdbx_strand_id
1 'polypeptide(L)'
;MAIHVVNEARRCLHCKKPMCREGCPISTNIPEAIELFRTGHKEEAGEMLYENNPLSVICSLVCDHEKQCEGHCVLGRKGAPVHFSSIENYISDTYLDHLEPEMEPKKDQRAWPSSAAALQASPSAYCGPAAGTI
;
A
#
# COMPACT_ATOMS: atom_id res chain seq x y z
N MET A 1 -7.29 20.24 -2.78
CA MET A 1 -6.44 19.12 -2.29
C MET A 1 -5.06 19.08 -2.95
N ALA A 2 -4.93 19.17 -4.27
CA ALA A 2 -3.63 19.07 -4.95
C ALA A 2 -2.55 20.07 -4.49
N ILE A 3 -2.90 21.30 -4.20
CA ILE A 3 -1.94 22.35 -3.78
C ILE A 3 -1.25 22.00 -2.45
N HIS A 4 -1.98 21.42 -1.52
CA HIS A 4 -1.42 21.02 -0.22
C HIS A 4 -0.41 19.89 -0.38
N VAL A 5 -0.70 18.87 -1.20
CA VAL A 5 0.20 17.73 -1.45
C VAL A 5 1.49 18.17 -2.14
N VAL A 6 1.41 19.07 -3.13
CA VAL A 6 2.59 19.63 -3.81
C VAL A 6 3.46 20.43 -2.84
N ASN A 7 2.87 21.23 -1.96
CA ASN A 7 3.61 21.99 -0.96
C ASN A 7 4.29 21.05 0.05
N GLU A 8 3.63 19.96 0.42
CA GLU A 8 4.19 18.96 1.30
C GLU A 8 5.37 18.23 0.66
N ALA A 9 5.25 17.86 -0.60
CA ALA A 9 6.32 17.23 -1.37
C ALA A 9 7.57 18.12 -1.49
N ARG A 10 7.39 19.45 -1.60
CA ARG A 10 8.50 20.43 -1.65
C ARG A 10 9.32 20.51 -0.36
N ARG A 11 8.78 20.05 0.76
CA ARG A 11 9.49 20.02 2.05
C ARG A 11 10.54 18.91 2.12
N CYS A 12 10.46 17.91 1.25
CA CYS A 12 11.40 16.79 1.25
C CYS A 12 12.83 17.26 0.95
N LEU A 13 13.78 16.83 1.80
CA LEU A 13 15.20 17.19 1.70
C LEU A 13 16.01 16.29 0.79
N HIS A 14 15.45 15.29 0.18
CA HIS A 14 16.18 14.31 -0.64
C HIS A 14 17.44 13.77 0.05
N CYS A 15 17.27 13.19 1.22
CA CYS A 15 18.37 12.73 2.07
C CYS A 15 19.17 11.62 1.36
N LYS A 16 20.51 11.70 1.36
CA LYS A 16 21.39 10.63 0.84
C LYS A 16 21.21 9.30 1.56
N LYS A 17 20.87 9.36 2.85
CA LYS A 17 20.47 8.19 3.66
C LYS A 17 19.03 8.43 4.15
N PRO A 18 18.04 7.96 3.41
CA PRO A 18 16.64 8.24 3.71
C PRO A 18 16.16 7.37 4.87
N MET A 19 16.16 7.93 6.08
CA MET A 19 15.67 7.24 7.28
C MET A 19 14.18 6.87 7.17
N CYS A 20 13.40 7.63 6.40
CA CYS A 20 12.01 7.30 6.11
C CYS A 20 11.87 5.97 5.34
N ARG A 21 12.79 5.66 4.42
CA ARG A 21 12.85 4.35 3.75
C ARG A 21 13.21 3.23 4.71
N GLU A 22 14.16 3.45 5.61
CA GLU A 22 14.56 2.46 6.62
C GLU A 22 13.44 2.20 7.64
N GLY A 23 12.62 3.22 7.93
CA GLY A 23 11.45 3.10 8.79
C GLY A 23 10.24 2.46 8.12
N CYS A 24 10.25 2.28 6.79
CA CYS A 24 9.19 1.61 6.06
C CYS A 24 9.41 0.09 6.06
N PRO A 25 8.44 -0.73 6.52
CA PRO A 25 8.59 -2.20 6.57
C PRO A 25 8.88 -2.85 5.20
N ILE A 26 8.40 -2.23 4.12
CA ILE A 26 8.60 -2.69 2.75
C ILE A 26 9.68 -1.90 2.01
N SER A 27 10.41 -1.02 2.72
CA SER A 27 11.52 -0.23 2.19
C SER A 27 11.18 0.61 0.96
N THR A 28 9.98 1.19 0.91
CA THR A 28 9.53 2.06 -0.19
C THR A 28 10.54 3.19 -0.44
N ASN A 29 10.89 3.42 -1.71
CA ASN A 29 11.83 4.48 -2.08
C ASN A 29 11.17 5.87 -2.06
N ILE A 30 10.82 6.33 -0.86
CA ILE A 30 10.05 7.55 -0.60
C ILE A 30 10.66 8.81 -1.23
N PRO A 31 11.98 9.08 -1.12
CA PRO A 31 12.55 10.28 -1.72
C PRO A 31 12.42 10.31 -3.25
N GLU A 32 12.58 9.17 -3.90
CA GLU A 32 12.46 9.03 -5.34
C GLU A 32 11.01 9.28 -5.80
N ALA A 33 10.04 8.65 -5.11
CA ALA A 33 8.62 8.87 -5.39
C ALA A 33 8.24 10.35 -5.28
N ILE A 34 8.75 11.04 -4.25
CA ILE A 34 8.51 12.46 -4.06
C ILE A 34 9.17 13.29 -5.16
N GLU A 35 10.37 12.92 -5.62
CA GLU A 35 11.05 13.66 -6.69
C GLU A 35 10.36 13.51 -8.03
N LEU A 36 9.99 12.29 -8.40
CA LEU A 36 9.20 12.03 -9.60
C LEU A 36 7.88 12.83 -9.58
N PHE A 37 7.22 12.85 -8.43
CA PHE A 37 6.01 13.65 -8.26
C PHE A 37 6.26 15.15 -8.42
N ARG A 38 7.36 15.69 -7.86
CA ARG A 38 7.74 17.11 -7.96
C ARG A 38 8.10 17.54 -9.38
N THR A 39 8.75 16.66 -10.13
CA THR A 39 9.16 16.91 -11.52
C THR A 39 8.02 16.73 -12.53
N GLY A 40 6.86 16.26 -12.06
CA GLY A 40 5.66 16.09 -12.88
C GLY A 40 5.49 14.69 -13.47
N HIS A 41 6.40 13.76 -13.17
CA HIS A 41 6.37 12.36 -13.61
C HIS A 41 5.49 11.51 -12.67
N LYS A 42 4.21 11.85 -12.62
CA LYS A 42 3.26 11.21 -11.69
C LYS A 42 3.02 9.74 -12.00
N GLU A 43 2.98 9.41 -13.28
CA GLU A 43 2.76 8.04 -13.76
C GLU A 43 3.92 7.13 -13.34
N GLU A 44 5.15 7.58 -13.56
CA GLU A 44 6.36 6.85 -13.15
C GLU A 44 6.43 6.68 -11.62
N ALA A 45 6.03 7.73 -10.87
CA ALA A 45 5.95 7.65 -9.42
C ALA A 45 4.90 6.62 -8.97
N GLY A 46 3.74 6.58 -9.61
CA GLY A 46 2.67 5.63 -9.36
C GLY A 46 3.07 4.20 -9.69
N GLU A 47 3.68 3.99 -10.85
CA GLU A 47 4.22 2.70 -11.29
C GLU A 47 5.23 2.15 -10.26
N MET A 48 6.20 2.97 -9.85
CA MET A 48 7.20 2.59 -8.86
C MET A 48 6.58 2.21 -7.50
N LEU A 49 5.57 2.96 -7.05
CA LEU A 49 4.85 2.63 -5.83
C LEU A 49 4.04 1.34 -5.98
N TYR A 50 3.38 1.15 -7.12
CA TYR A 50 2.58 -0.02 -7.42
C TYR A 50 3.44 -1.30 -7.55
N GLU A 51 4.59 -1.22 -8.22
CA GLU A 51 5.54 -2.33 -8.31
C GLU A 51 6.09 -2.72 -6.93
N ASN A 52 6.37 -1.72 -6.08
CA ASN A 52 6.81 -1.99 -4.70
C ASN A 52 5.70 -2.59 -3.85
N ASN A 53 4.47 -2.10 -4.01
CA ASN A 53 3.29 -2.57 -3.30
C ASN A 53 2.00 -2.24 -4.06
N PRO A 54 1.33 -3.22 -4.66
CA PRO A 54 0.04 -2.99 -5.35
C PRO A 54 -1.07 -2.43 -4.46
N LEU A 55 -0.92 -2.54 -3.14
CA LEU A 55 -1.85 -2.01 -2.14
C LEU A 55 -1.41 -0.65 -1.58
N SER A 56 -0.55 0.09 -2.28
CA SER A 56 -0.01 1.39 -1.81
C SER A 56 -1.10 2.38 -1.42
N VAL A 57 -2.21 2.46 -2.19
CA VAL A 57 -3.36 3.30 -1.84
C VAL A 57 -3.98 2.93 -0.49
N ILE A 58 -4.06 1.64 -0.17
CA ILE A 58 -4.60 1.18 1.12
C ILE A 58 -3.58 1.48 2.23
N CYS A 59 -2.29 1.21 1.98
CA CYS A 59 -1.22 1.51 2.94
C CYS A 59 -1.19 2.99 3.30
N SER A 60 -1.39 3.89 2.34
CA SER A 60 -1.45 5.34 2.60
C SER A 60 -2.54 5.76 3.59
N LEU A 61 -3.60 4.94 3.74
CA LEU A 61 -4.73 5.22 4.63
C LEU A 61 -4.63 4.51 5.98
N VAL A 62 -4.02 3.31 6.04
CA VAL A 62 -4.10 2.44 7.23
C VAL A 62 -2.76 2.21 7.94
N CYS A 63 -1.61 2.50 7.30
CA CYS A 63 -0.31 2.37 7.95
C CYS A 63 -0.17 3.34 9.13
N ASP A 64 0.56 2.92 10.15
CA ASP A 64 0.98 3.79 11.27
C ASP A 64 2.20 4.62 10.84
N HIS A 65 1.97 5.58 9.93
CA HIS A 65 3.01 6.42 9.34
C HIS A 65 3.82 7.17 10.39
N GLU A 66 3.19 7.60 11.48
CA GLU A 66 3.83 8.35 12.57
C GLU A 66 4.91 7.53 13.28
N LYS A 67 4.78 6.20 13.33
CA LYS A 67 5.78 5.29 13.90
C LYS A 67 6.71 4.69 12.86
N GLN A 68 6.33 4.74 11.59
CA GLN A 68 7.08 4.17 10.49
C GLN A 68 7.81 5.26 9.69
N CYS A 69 7.44 5.46 8.43
CA CYS A 69 8.19 6.33 7.52
C CYS A 69 8.22 7.80 7.96
N GLU A 70 7.09 8.37 8.37
CA GLU A 70 7.01 9.77 8.80
C GLU A 70 7.73 9.99 10.12
N GLY A 71 7.58 9.06 11.07
CA GLY A 71 8.29 9.11 12.35
C GLY A 71 9.82 9.03 12.23
N HIS A 72 10.32 8.45 11.14
CA HIS A 72 11.75 8.42 10.83
C HIS A 72 12.21 9.59 9.95
N CYS A 73 11.31 10.49 9.55
CA CYS A 73 11.66 11.65 8.76
C CYS A 73 12.60 12.58 9.54
N VAL A 74 13.71 12.98 8.90
CA VAL A 74 14.71 13.86 9.52
C VAL A 74 14.12 15.22 9.94
N LEU A 75 13.14 15.73 9.20
CA LEU A 75 12.44 16.97 9.52
C LEU A 75 11.62 16.86 10.81
N GLY A 76 11.11 15.68 11.15
CA GLY A 76 10.38 15.44 12.38
C GLY A 76 11.18 15.69 13.65
N ARG A 77 12.53 15.68 13.57
CA ARG A 77 13.40 15.99 14.71
C ARG A 77 13.41 17.48 15.09
N LYS A 78 13.06 18.36 14.16
CA LYS A 78 13.09 19.82 14.33
C LYS A 78 11.73 20.50 14.18
N GLY A 79 10.73 19.75 13.78
CA GLY A 79 9.39 20.25 13.50
C GLY A 79 8.46 19.14 13.04
N ALA A 80 7.62 19.41 12.04
CA ALA A 80 6.73 18.39 11.48
C ALA A 80 7.45 17.57 10.39
N PRO A 81 7.28 16.23 10.37
CA PRO A 81 7.76 15.39 9.29
C PRO A 81 7.08 15.75 7.96
N VAL A 82 7.57 15.22 6.85
CA VAL A 82 6.83 15.23 5.58
C VAL A 82 5.72 14.21 5.68
N HIS A 83 4.49 14.61 5.42
CA HIS A 83 3.33 13.72 5.40
C HIS A 83 3.32 12.92 4.11
N PHE A 84 4.10 11.86 4.10
CA PHE A 84 4.20 10.97 2.93
C PHE A 84 2.89 10.23 2.65
N SER A 85 2.14 9.89 3.69
CA SER A 85 0.81 9.29 3.57
C SER A 85 -0.10 10.03 2.59
N SER A 86 -0.15 11.35 2.68
CA SER A 86 -0.95 12.19 1.79
C SER A 86 -0.42 12.21 0.34
N ILE A 87 0.91 12.18 0.19
CA ILE A 87 1.57 12.16 -1.12
C ILE A 87 1.38 10.80 -1.78
N GLU A 88 1.61 9.72 -1.06
CA GLU A 88 1.42 8.34 -1.50
C GLU A 88 -0.03 8.08 -1.92
N ASN A 89 -0.98 8.53 -1.11
CA ASN A 89 -2.41 8.40 -1.43
C ASN A 89 -2.74 9.09 -2.75
N TYR A 90 -2.30 10.34 -2.93
CA TYR A 90 -2.58 11.10 -4.15
C TYR A 90 -1.96 10.47 -5.40
N ILE A 91 -0.71 10.01 -5.31
CA ILE A 91 0.00 9.38 -6.44
C ILE A 91 -0.67 8.05 -6.79
N SER A 92 -0.89 7.19 -5.79
CA SER A 92 -1.44 5.85 -5.99
C SER A 92 -2.88 5.86 -6.47
N ASP A 93 -3.71 6.75 -5.94
CA ASP A 93 -5.11 6.94 -6.35
C ASP A 93 -5.18 7.41 -7.83
N THR A 94 -4.40 8.43 -8.17
CA THR A 94 -4.31 8.91 -9.55
C THR A 94 -3.80 7.84 -10.52
N TYR A 95 -2.82 7.03 -10.11
CA TYR A 95 -2.27 5.96 -10.93
C TYR A 95 -3.30 4.84 -11.16
N LEU A 96 -4.01 4.43 -10.12
CA LEU A 96 -5.05 3.41 -10.23
C LEU A 96 -6.21 3.83 -11.13
N ASP A 97 -6.60 5.11 -11.11
CA ASP A 97 -7.63 5.66 -11.99
C ASP A 97 -7.25 5.57 -13.48
N HIS A 98 -5.94 5.57 -13.79
CA HIS A 98 -5.41 5.46 -15.15
C HIS A 98 -5.10 4.01 -15.57
N LEU A 99 -5.05 3.08 -14.62
CA LEU A 99 -4.94 1.66 -14.95
C LEU A 99 -6.27 1.19 -15.55
N GLU A 100 -6.28 0.95 -16.85
CA GLU A 100 -7.40 0.24 -17.46
C GLU A 100 -7.51 -1.14 -16.80
N PRO A 101 -8.69 -1.54 -16.30
CA PRO A 101 -8.84 -2.86 -15.73
C PRO A 101 -8.65 -3.91 -16.84
N GLU A 102 -7.48 -4.54 -16.89
CA GLU A 102 -7.30 -5.79 -17.63
C GLU A 102 -8.15 -6.90 -16.98
N MET A 103 -9.44 -6.68 -16.89
CA MET A 103 -10.41 -7.70 -16.50
C MET A 103 -11.00 -8.36 -17.74
N GLU A 104 -10.16 -9.01 -18.51
CA GLU A 104 -10.61 -10.19 -19.24
C GLU A 104 -10.80 -11.30 -18.19
N PRO A 105 -12.04 -11.69 -17.86
CA PRO A 105 -12.24 -12.83 -16.99
C PRO A 105 -11.69 -14.04 -17.72
N LYS A 106 -10.52 -14.53 -17.30
CA LYS A 106 -10.01 -15.83 -17.76
C LYS A 106 -11.10 -16.83 -17.47
N LYS A 107 -11.72 -17.37 -18.51
CA LYS A 107 -12.84 -18.33 -18.50
C LYS A 107 -12.54 -19.63 -17.75
N ASP A 108 -11.41 -19.74 -17.09
CA ASP A 108 -10.95 -20.97 -16.42
C ASP A 108 -10.63 -20.77 -14.92
N GLN A 109 -11.24 -19.77 -14.30
CA GLN A 109 -11.26 -19.76 -12.85
C GLN A 109 -12.40 -20.67 -12.39
N ARG A 110 -12.03 -21.82 -11.83
CA ARG A 110 -12.93 -22.69 -11.08
C ARG A 110 -13.80 -21.82 -10.21
N ALA A 111 -15.09 -21.81 -10.51
CA ALA A 111 -16.04 -21.03 -9.75
C ALA A 111 -15.84 -21.35 -8.26
N TRP A 112 -15.50 -20.35 -7.48
CA TRP A 112 -15.51 -20.47 -6.02
C TRP A 112 -16.92 -20.98 -5.65
N PRO A 113 -17.05 -22.12 -4.95
CA PRO A 113 -18.36 -22.63 -4.59
C PRO A 113 -19.10 -21.53 -3.83
N SER A 114 -20.23 -21.09 -4.38
CA SER A 114 -21.05 -20.11 -3.71
C SER A 114 -21.33 -20.61 -2.29
N SER A 115 -21.30 -19.72 -1.31
CA SER A 115 -21.51 -20.04 0.12
C SER A 115 -22.79 -20.86 0.38
N ALA A 116 -23.75 -20.85 -0.53
CA ALA A 116 -24.93 -21.68 -0.50
C ALA A 116 -24.64 -23.19 -0.73
N ALA A 117 -23.63 -23.54 -1.50
CA ALA A 117 -23.24 -24.95 -1.69
C ALA A 117 -22.41 -25.50 -0.54
N ALA A 118 -21.69 -24.65 0.21
CA ALA A 118 -20.91 -25.07 1.37
C ALA A 118 -21.79 -25.38 2.60
N LEU A 119 -22.99 -24.85 2.66
CA LEU A 119 -23.95 -25.12 3.76
C LEU A 119 -24.71 -26.46 3.61
N GLN A 120 -24.61 -27.13 2.47
CA GLN A 120 -25.25 -28.43 2.22
C GLN A 120 -24.31 -29.63 2.40
N ALA A 121 -23.04 -29.41 2.75
CA ALA A 121 -22.15 -30.48 3.16
C ALA A 121 -22.54 -30.92 4.58
N SER A 122 -23.14 -32.10 4.68
CA SER A 122 -23.63 -32.71 5.91
C SER A 122 -22.58 -32.68 7.03
N PRO A 123 -22.99 -32.39 8.28
CA PRO A 123 -22.08 -32.37 9.45
C PRO A 123 -21.57 -33.75 9.89
N SER A 124 -21.85 -34.82 9.13
CA SER A 124 -21.49 -36.19 9.53
C SER A 124 -20.04 -36.60 9.21
N ALA A 125 -19.24 -35.74 8.57
CA ALA A 125 -17.86 -36.08 8.20
C ALA A 125 -16.78 -35.65 9.22
N TYR A 126 -17.15 -35.01 10.33
CA TYR A 126 -16.21 -34.55 11.37
C TYR A 126 -16.27 -35.32 12.69
N CYS A 127 -16.91 -36.47 12.73
CA CYS A 127 -16.81 -37.34 13.88
C CYS A 127 -15.69 -38.37 13.67
N GLY A 128 -14.45 -37.95 13.89
CA GLY A 128 -13.32 -38.85 14.05
C GLY A 128 -13.46 -39.64 15.35
N PRO A 129 -13.00 -40.90 15.41
CA PRO A 129 -13.21 -41.75 16.59
C PRO A 129 -12.48 -41.18 17.79
N ALA A 130 -13.21 -41.06 18.90
CA ALA A 130 -12.63 -40.81 20.21
C ALA A 130 -11.67 -41.94 20.55
N ALA A 131 -10.38 -41.64 20.65
CA ALA A 131 -9.38 -42.56 21.16
C ALA A 131 -9.69 -42.81 22.63
N GLY A 132 -9.97 -44.07 22.91
CA GLY A 132 -10.30 -44.54 24.26
C GLY A 132 -9.11 -44.50 25.22
N THR A 133 -9.49 -44.33 26.41
CA THR A 133 -8.93 -44.68 27.71
C THR A 133 -7.81 -45.74 27.71
N ILE A 134 -6.69 -45.45 28.32
CA ILE A 134 -6.23 -46.11 29.57
C ILE A 134 -5.33 -45.12 30.32
#